data_11e54c6c24e41302049b58b66daebd1a
#
_entry.id   11e54c6c24e41302049b58b66daebd1a
#
_cell.length_a   1.000
_cell.length_b   1.000
_cell.length_c   1.000
_cell.angle_alpha   90.00
_cell.angle_beta   90.00
_cell.angle_gamma   90.00
#
_symmetry.space_group_name_H-M   'P 1'
#
loop_
_entity.id
_entity.type
_entity.pdbx_description
1 polymer ?
#
loop_
_entity_poly.entity_id
_entity_poly.type
_entity_poly.pdbx_seq_one_letter_code
_entity_poly.pdbx_strand_id
1 'polypeptide(L)'
;MVRHLTTFSLGFLVAAMLFLGVLYFSEVGSTITGFVVNEDVSVPDRLVERDILVYQDKIIIYLENATISNYRDSGSMKPTFDDGANGIRIRPGGVGDLAVGDIITFRNGLALVVHRIVDVGIDEDGVYYITKGDNNRLADGGKVGFDDIEYVTVGVLW
;
A
#
# COMPACT_ATOMS: atom_id res chain seq x y z
N MET A 1 41.29 -5.55 54.20
CA MET A 1 40.50 -6.49 53.40
C MET A 1 39.14 -5.97 52.94
N VAL A 2 38.57 -4.98 53.58
CA VAL A 2 37.21 -4.44 53.25
C VAL A 2 37.21 -3.53 52.00
N ARG A 3 38.30 -2.81 51.68
CA ARG A 3 38.39 -1.87 50.56
C ARG A 3 38.34 -2.51 49.14
N HIS A 4 38.83 -3.75 49.01
CA HIS A 4 38.82 -4.48 47.74
C HIS A 4 37.44 -5.08 47.41
N LEU A 5 36.65 -5.37 48.44
CA LEU A 5 35.29 -5.93 48.24
C LEU A 5 34.33 -4.88 47.70
N THR A 6 34.44 -3.61 48.18
CA THR A 6 33.57 -2.51 47.78
C THR A 6 33.83 -2.04 46.32
N THR A 7 35.12 -2.05 45.89
CA THR A 7 35.47 -1.69 44.50
C THR A 7 35.04 -2.76 43.50
N PHE A 8 35.08 -4.03 43.89
CA PHE A 8 34.64 -5.16 43.03
C PHE A 8 33.11 -5.14 42.86
N SER A 9 32.38 -4.88 43.94
CA SER A 9 30.92 -4.81 43.88
C SER A 9 30.43 -3.58 43.06
N LEU A 10 31.10 -2.44 43.14
CA LEU A 10 30.75 -1.25 42.35
C LEU A 10 31.02 -1.46 40.86
N GLY A 11 32.14 -2.10 40.50
CA GLY A 11 32.46 -2.44 39.11
C GLY A 11 31.44 -3.38 38.46
N PHE A 12 31.00 -4.39 39.21
CA PHE A 12 29.99 -5.33 38.76
C PHE A 12 28.63 -4.65 38.55
N LEU A 13 28.23 -3.74 39.43
CA LEU A 13 26.97 -2.97 39.33
C LEU A 13 26.97 -2.07 38.14
N VAL A 14 28.10 -1.39 37.86
CA VAL A 14 28.24 -0.53 36.66
C VAL A 14 28.19 -1.36 35.35
N ALA A 15 28.88 -2.49 35.33
CA ALA A 15 28.84 -3.42 34.19
C ALA A 15 27.44 -3.99 33.95
N ALA A 16 26.70 -4.34 34.99
CA ALA A 16 25.33 -4.80 34.88
C ALA A 16 24.39 -3.74 34.39
N MET A 17 24.55 -2.47 34.85
CA MET A 17 23.76 -1.35 34.33
C MET A 17 24.04 -1.04 32.85
N LEU A 18 25.30 -1.09 32.43
CA LEU A 18 25.65 -0.92 31.01
C LEU A 18 25.08 -2.04 30.15
N PHE A 19 25.12 -3.27 30.61
CA PHE A 19 24.57 -4.42 29.92
C PHE A 19 23.04 -4.33 29.78
N LEU A 20 22.34 -3.96 30.87
CA LEU A 20 20.89 -3.70 30.84
C LEU A 20 20.54 -2.52 29.93
N GLY A 21 21.37 -1.47 29.91
CA GLY A 21 21.22 -0.35 29.00
C GLY A 21 21.33 -0.78 27.55
N VAL A 22 22.32 -1.62 27.21
CA VAL A 22 22.47 -2.15 25.84
C VAL A 22 21.28 -3.01 25.43
N LEU A 23 20.78 -3.88 26.33
CA LEU A 23 19.58 -4.69 26.07
C LEU A 23 18.34 -3.79 25.86
N TYR A 24 18.15 -2.80 26.72
CA TYR A 24 17.04 -1.87 26.61
C TYR A 24 17.10 -1.06 25.31
N PHE A 25 18.28 -0.52 24.95
CA PHE A 25 18.45 0.19 23.68
C PHE A 25 18.34 -0.72 22.46
N SER A 26 18.69 -2.01 22.54
CA SER A 26 18.49 -2.93 21.42
C SER A 26 17.00 -3.23 21.18
N GLU A 27 16.20 -3.35 22.25
CA GLU A 27 14.74 -3.52 22.11
C GLU A 27 14.03 -2.22 21.67
N VAL A 28 14.40 -1.08 22.25
CA VAL A 28 13.84 0.23 21.87
C VAL A 28 14.31 0.64 20.47
N GLY A 29 15.55 0.34 20.11
CA GLY A 29 16.09 0.57 18.78
C GLY A 29 15.34 -0.20 17.68
N SER A 30 14.91 -1.42 17.97
CA SER A 30 14.09 -2.22 17.02
C SER A 30 12.65 -1.70 16.91
N THR A 31 12.17 -0.94 17.89
CA THR A 31 10.82 -0.36 17.89
C THR A 31 10.80 1.05 17.26
N ILE A 32 11.95 1.77 17.26
CA ILE A 32 12.04 3.16 16.73
C ILE A 32 12.59 3.19 15.31
N THR A 33 13.38 2.22 14.89
CA THR A 33 13.66 2.03 13.47
C THR A 33 12.44 1.35 12.85
N GLY A 34 11.41 2.14 12.61
CA GLY A 34 10.36 1.82 11.66
C GLY A 34 10.93 1.68 10.25
N PHE A 35 11.92 0.82 10.07
CA PHE A 35 12.07 0.09 8.86
C PHE A 35 10.89 -0.87 8.86
N VAL A 36 9.76 -0.39 8.32
CA VAL A 36 8.90 -1.28 7.59
C VAL A 36 9.83 -1.97 6.61
N VAL A 37 10.29 -3.16 6.95
CA VAL A 37 10.64 -4.14 5.94
C VAL A 37 9.37 -4.16 5.12
N ASN A 38 9.41 -3.59 3.91
CA ASN A 38 8.42 -3.90 2.92
C ASN A 38 8.49 -5.42 2.79
N GLU A 39 7.68 -6.15 3.54
CA GLU A 39 7.18 -7.39 3.03
C GLU A 39 6.69 -6.99 1.65
N ASP A 40 7.21 -7.65 0.63
CA ASP A 40 6.75 -7.43 -0.74
C ASP A 40 5.24 -7.40 -0.70
N VAL A 41 4.66 -6.18 -0.70
CA VAL A 41 3.23 -6.00 -0.80
C VAL A 41 2.92 -6.35 -2.23
N SER A 42 2.79 -7.65 -2.47
CA SER A 42 2.37 -8.13 -3.78
C SER A 42 0.94 -7.64 -3.97
N VAL A 43 0.74 -6.85 -5.00
CA VAL A 43 -0.61 -6.54 -5.48
C VAL A 43 -1.36 -7.87 -5.63
N PRO A 44 -2.57 -8.03 -5.05
CA PRO A 44 -3.32 -9.26 -5.16
C PRO A 44 -3.45 -9.70 -6.62
N ASP A 45 -3.10 -10.96 -6.91
CA ASP A 45 -3.24 -11.52 -8.25
C ASP A 45 -4.73 -11.71 -8.56
N ARG A 46 -5.28 -10.80 -9.35
CA ARG A 46 -6.71 -10.78 -9.73
C ARG A 46 -6.99 -11.48 -11.05
N LEU A 47 -5.94 -11.79 -11.79
CA LEU A 47 -5.98 -12.50 -13.06
C LEU A 47 -5.06 -13.71 -12.98
N VAL A 48 -5.63 -14.89 -12.79
CA VAL A 48 -4.86 -16.12 -12.81
C VAL A 48 -4.82 -16.70 -14.24
N GLU A 49 -3.76 -17.40 -14.57
CA GLU A 49 -3.51 -17.92 -15.92
C GLU A 49 -4.71 -18.71 -16.50
N ARG A 50 -5.42 -19.47 -15.65
CA ARG A 50 -6.60 -20.25 -16.08
C ARG A 50 -7.78 -19.41 -16.58
N ASP A 51 -7.80 -18.13 -16.23
CA ASP A 51 -8.86 -17.19 -16.63
C ASP A 51 -8.56 -16.49 -17.96
N ILE A 52 -7.38 -16.81 -18.55
CA ILE A 52 -6.93 -16.25 -19.81
C ILE A 52 -6.85 -17.35 -20.85
N LEU A 53 -7.73 -17.30 -21.84
CA LEU A 53 -7.71 -18.23 -22.97
C LEU A 53 -7.13 -17.53 -24.21
N VAL A 54 -6.05 -18.09 -24.73
CA VAL A 54 -5.38 -17.57 -25.94
C VAL A 54 -5.73 -18.46 -27.11
N TYR A 55 -6.36 -17.89 -28.12
CA TYR A 55 -6.65 -18.50 -29.41
C TYR A 55 -5.80 -17.86 -30.51
N GLN A 56 -5.80 -18.44 -31.68
CA GLN A 56 -5.03 -17.93 -32.82
C GLN A 56 -5.50 -16.52 -33.27
N ASP A 57 -6.79 -16.22 -33.10
CA ASP A 57 -7.46 -15.03 -33.61
C ASP A 57 -7.98 -14.11 -32.49
N LYS A 58 -7.93 -14.53 -31.22
CA LYS A 58 -8.47 -13.77 -30.09
C LYS A 58 -7.88 -14.19 -28.74
N ILE A 59 -8.00 -13.31 -27.75
CA ILE A 59 -7.77 -13.60 -26.34
C ILE A 59 -9.09 -13.38 -25.61
N ILE A 60 -9.47 -14.31 -24.76
CA ILE A 60 -10.63 -14.18 -23.85
C ILE A 60 -10.10 -14.14 -22.43
N ILE A 61 -10.51 -13.14 -21.68
CA ILE A 61 -10.19 -12.97 -20.25
C ILE A 61 -11.50 -13.06 -19.48
N TYR A 62 -11.60 -14.03 -18.58
CA TYR A 62 -12.76 -14.18 -17.70
C TYR A 62 -12.54 -13.36 -16.44
N LEU A 63 -13.36 -12.36 -16.25
CA LEU A 63 -13.38 -11.49 -15.06
C LEU A 63 -14.81 -11.34 -14.58
N GLU A 64 -15.07 -11.76 -13.35
CA GLU A 64 -16.38 -11.57 -12.74
C GLU A 64 -16.61 -10.09 -12.38
N ASN A 65 -17.82 -9.62 -12.62
CA ASN A 65 -18.27 -8.25 -12.32
C ASN A 65 -17.39 -7.16 -12.94
N ALA A 66 -16.71 -7.47 -14.06
CA ALA A 66 -15.87 -6.52 -14.74
C ALA A 66 -16.70 -5.48 -15.53
N THR A 67 -16.17 -4.28 -15.63
CA THR A 67 -16.69 -3.19 -16.45
C THR A 67 -15.55 -2.48 -17.17
N ILE A 68 -15.88 -1.76 -18.23
CA ILE A 68 -14.93 -0.91 -18.99
C ILE A 68 -15.26 0.55 -18.74
N SER A 69 -14.23 1.35 -18.57
CA SER A 69 -14.33 2.81 -18.47
C SER A 69 -13.31 3.47 -19.37
N ASN A 70 -13.76 4.48 -20.10
CA ASN A 70 -12.88 5.38 -20.82
C ASN A 70 -12.32 6.45 -19.87
N TYR A 71 -11.01 6.70 -19.93
CA TYR A 71 -10.35 7.73 -19.15
C TYR A 71 -10.34 9.07 -19.89
N ARG A 72 -10.47 10.16 -19.12
CA ARG A 72 -10.42 11.52 -19.64
C ARG A 72 -9.01 12.07 -19.58
N ASP A 73 -8.71 13.00 -20.48
CA ASP A 73 -7.45 13.74 -20.48
C ASP A 73 -7.35 14.65 -19.25
N SER A 74 -6.77 14.11 -18.19
CA SER A 74 -6.38 14.85 -17.00
C SER A 74 -4.87 14.96 -16.87
N GLY A 75 -4.14 14.09 -17.55
CA GLY A 75 -2.70 13.93 -17.46
C GLY A 75 -2.21 13.40 -16.11
N SER A 76 -3.09 13.20 -15.12
CA SER A 76 -2.68 12.85 -13.75
C SER A 76 -2.07 11.45 -13.63
N MET A 77 -2.45 10.54 -14.52
CA MET A 77 -1.98 9.15 -14.51
C MET A 77 -0.90 8.84 -15.55
N LYS A 78 -0.37 9.87 -16.25
CA LYS A 78 0.79 9.68 -17.14
C LYS A 78 2.01 9.20 -16.35
N PRO A 79 2.88 8.31 -16.89
CA PRO A 79 2.79 7.70 -18.20
C PRO A 79 1.95 6.41 -18.25
N THR A 80 1.33 6.00 -17.12
CA THR A 80 0.63 4.72 -17.02
C THR A 80 -0.55 4.63 -17.99
N PHE A 81 -1.34 5.70 -18.09
CA PHE A 81 -2.38 5.89 -19.10
C PHE A 81 -2.82 7.36 -19.19
N ASP A 82 -3.55 7.69 -20.26
CA ASP A 82 -4.07 9.03 -20.52
C ASP A 82 -5.37 8.95 -21.32
N ASP A 83 -5.75 10.06 -21.95
CA ASP A 83 -6.93 10.16 -22.82
C ASP A 83 -6.96 9.07 -23.90
N GLY A 84 -8.14 8.51 -24.13
CA GLY A 84 -8.35 7.41 -25.07
C GLY A 84 -8.06 6.02 -24.53
N ALA A 85 -7.39 5.90 -23.39
CA ALA A 85 -7.21 4.59 -22.76
C ALA A 85 -8.51 4.10 -22.10
N ASN A 86 -8.72 2.79 -22.15
CA ASN A 86 -9.85 2.11 -21.52
C ASN A 86 -9.39 1.25 -20.38
N GLY A 87 -9.94 1.44 -19.18
CA GLY A 87 -9.67 0.62 -18.02
C GLY A 87 -10.64 -0.55 -17.90
N ILE A 88 -10.12 -1.76 -17.77
CA ILE A 88 -10.87 -2.90 -17.29
C ILE A 88 -10.86 -2.83 -15.77
N ARG A 89 -12.03 -2.83 -15.14
CA ARG A 89 -12.20 -2.58 -13.71
C ARG A 89 -13.12 -3.60 -13.09
N ILE A 90 -12.87 -3.95 -11.84
CA ILE A 90 -13.75 -4.78 -11.02
C ILE A 90 -14.08 -4.04 -9.72
N ARG A 91 -15.20 -4.39 -9.06
CA ARG A 91 -15.50 -3.91 -7.71
C ARG A 91 -14.68 -4.70 -6.71
N PRO A 92 -13.95 -4.06 -5.77
CA PRO A 92 -13.33 -4.77 -4.67
C PRO A 92 -14.41 -5.34 -3.74
N GLY A 93 -14.22 -6.56 -3.25
CA GLY A 93 -15.14 -7.24 -2.35
C GLY A 93 -14.97 -6.84 -0.88
N GLY A 94 -13.80 -6.32 -0.51
CA GLY A 94 -13.46 -5.89 0.84
C GLY A 94 -12.13 -5.15 0.92
N VAL A 95 -11.83 -4.60 2.09
CA VAL A 95 -10.59 -3.85 2.34
C VAL A 95 -9.33 -4.66 2.05
N GLY A 96 -9.38 -5.99 2.25
CA GLY A 96 -8.25 -6.89 2.00
C GLY A 96 -7.95 -7.13 0.51
N ASP A 97 -8.84 -6.69 -0.39
CA ASP A 97 -8.64 -6.81 -1.83
C ASP A 97 -7.78 -5.68 -2.40
N LEU A 98 -7.43 -4.69 -1.58
CA LEU A 98 -6.73 -3.49 -2.02
C LEU A 98 -5.37 -3.38 -1.33
N ALA A 99 -4.35 -3.03 -2.11
CA ALA A 99 -2.98 -2.87 -1.66
C ALA A 99 -2.33 -1.61 -2.24
N VAL A 100 -1.19 -1.22 -1.66
CA VAL A 100 -0.32 -0.20 -2.26
C VAL A 100 0.08 -0.64 -3.66
N GLY A 101 -0.04 0.25 -4.62
CA GLY A 101 0.21 -0.01 -6.05
C GLY A 101 -1.07 -0.17 -6.88
N ASP A 102 -2.20 -0.52 -6.27
CA ASP A 102 -3.48 -0.59 -6.98
C ASP A 102 -3.92 0.77 -7.52
N ILE A 103 -4.51 0.77 -8.70
CA ILE A 103 -5.15 1.96 -9.26
C ILE A 103 -6.64 1.84 -8.99
N ILE A 104 -7.16 2.76 -8.21
CA ILE A 104 -8.57 2.77 -7.81
C ILE A 104 -9.35 3.92 -8.44
N THR A 105 -10.64 3.67 -8.63
CA THR A 105 -11.62 4.71 -8.93
C THR A 105 -12.41 4.97 -7.65
N PHE A 106 -12.39 6.19 -7.17
CA PHE A 106 -13.05 6.55 -5.92
C PHE A 106 -13.81 7.89 -6.04
N ARG A 107 -14.74 8.10 -5.12
CA ARG A 107 -15.52 9.36 -5.01
C ARG A 107 -14.71 10.40 -4.26
N ASN A 108 -14.60 11.58 -4.85
CA ASN A 108 -14.12 12.77 -4.18
C ASN A 108 -15.18 13.87 -4.36
N GLY A 109 -16.08 13.97 -3.38
CA GLY A 109 -17.29 14.76 -3.51
C GLY A 109 -18.19 14.24 -4.64
N LEU A 110 -18.47 15.07 -5.65
CA LEU A 110 -19.28 14.69 -6.81
C LEU A 110 -18.47 14.11 -7.97
N ALA A 111 -17.15 14.11 -7.88
CA ALA A 111 -16.27 13.64 -8.93
C ALA A 111 -15.82 12.20 -8.68
N LEU A 112 -15.63 11.45 -9.77
CA LEU A 112 -14.87 10.19 -9.74
C LEU A 112 -13.43 10.49 -10.12
N VAL A 113 -12.53 10.08 -9.27
CA VAL A 113 -11.08 10.23 -9.42
C VAL A 113 -10.45 8.86 -9.62
N VAL A 114 -9.45 8.78 -10.48
CA VAL A 114 -8.69 7.55 -10.73
C VAL A 114 -7.23 7.81 -10.41
N HIS A 115 -6.76 7.29 -9.27
CA HIS A 115 -5.38 7.45 -8.81
C HIS A 115 -4.85 6.15 -8.21
N ARG A 116 -3.53 6.10 -7.98
CA ARG A 116 -2.85 4.95 -7.39
C ARG A 116 -2.83 5.05 -5.88
N ILE A 117 -3.06 3.93 -5.18
CA ILE A 117 -2.81 3.80 -3.75
C ILE A 117 -1.30 3.86 -3.52
N VAL A 118 -0.86 4.82 -2.72
CA VAL A 118 0.56 4.99 -2.36
C VAL A 118 0.83 4.70 -0.89
N ASP A 119 -0.23 4.64 -0.06
CA ASP A 119 -0.12 4.25 1.34
C ASP A 119 -1.47 3.72 1.86
N VAL A 120 -1.44 2.87 2.89
CA VAL A 120 -2.61 2.32 3.56
C VAL A 120 -2.43 2.50 5.06
N GLY A 121 -3.43 3.02 5.73
CA GLY A 121 -3.42 3.25 7.17
C GLY A 121 -4.71 2.78 7.84
N ILE A 122 -4.70 2.81 9.16
CA ILE A 122 -5.85 2.50 10.00
C ILE A 122 -6.00 3.62 11.03
N ASP A 123 -7.23 4.09 11.23
CA ASP A 123 -7.58 5.04 12.28
C ASP A 123 -8.90 4.64 12.96
N GLU A 124 -9.53 5.57 13.68
CA GLU A 124 -10.77 5.35 14.41
C GLU A 124 -11.95 4.98 13.50
N ASP A 125 -11.92 5.46 12.25
CA ASP A 125 -12.94 5.19 11.23
C ASP A 125 -12.67 3.91 10.42
N GLY A 126 -11.52 3.25 10.66
CA GLY A 126 -11.12 2.00 10.01
C GLY A 126 -9.96 2.15 9.05
N VAL A 127 -9.92 1.27 8.02
CA VAL A 127 -8.86 1.31 6.99
C VAL A 127 -9.10 2.48 6.04
N TYR A 128 -8.06 3.24 5.77
CA TYR A 128 -8.05 4.30 4.76
C TYR A 128 -6.87 4.15 3.80
N TYR A 129 -7.01 4.76 2.65
CA TYR A 129 -6.00 4.75 1.58
C TYR A 129 -5.57 6.19 1.27
N ILE A 130 -4.27 6.37 1.05
CA ILE A 130 -3.72 7.60 0.50
C ILE A 130 -3.45 7.36 -0.97
N THR A 131 -3.96 8.24 -1.81
CA THR A 131 -3.86 8.13 -3.25
C THR A 131 -2.99 9.21 -3.86
N LYS A 132 -2.50 8.94 -5.07
CA LYS A 132 -1.70 9.87 -5.84
C LYS A 132 -1.82 9.56 -7.33
N GLY A 133 -2.03 10.57 -8.14
CA GLY A 133 -1.85 10.44 -9.59
C GLY A 133 -0.38 10.19 -9.93
N ASP A 134 -0.11 9.26 -10.83
CA ASP A 134 1.28 8.85 -11.18
C ASP A 134 2.14 10.04 -11.63
N ASN A 135 1.53 11.02 -12.29
CA ASN A 135 2.18 12.25 -12.75
C ASN A 135 2.14 13.40 -11.72
N ASN A 136 1.43 13.24 -10.61
CA ASN A 136 1.31 14.31 -9.62
C ASN A 136 2.56 14.37 -8.74
N ARG A 137 2.97 15.58 -8.33
CA ARG A 137 4.13 15.76 -7.45
C ARG A 137 3.85 15.35 -6.02
N LEU A 138 2.62 15.52 -5.55
CA LEU A 138 2.18 15.27 -4.18
C LEU A 138 1.05 14.25 -4.19
N ALA A 139 0.91 13.53 -3.08
CA ALA A 139 -0.26 12.71 -2.80
C ALA A 139 -1.52 13.60 -2.68
N ASP A 140 -2.67 12.98 -2.87
CA ASP A 140 -3.95 13.65 -2.68
C ASP A 140 -4.12 14.02 -1.20
N GLY A 141 -4.70 15.19 -0.95
CA GLY A 141 -4.72 15.78 0.40
C GLY A 141 -5.74 15.17 1.37
N GLY A 142 -6.34 14.03 1.04
CA GLY A 142 -7.38 13.38 1.84
C GLY A 142 -7.16 11.89 2.01
N LYS A 143 -7.84 11.32 3.01
CA LYS A 143 -7.99 9.88 3.20
C LYS A 143 -9.18 9.40 2.37
N VAL A 144 -9.03 8.26 1.71
CA VAL A 144 -10.10 7.59 0.97
C VAL A 144 -10.54 6.39 1.78
N GLY A 145 -11.79 6.36 2.23
CA GLY A 145 -12.39 5.21 2.89
C GLY A 145 -12.78 4.13 1.88
N PHE A 146 -12.93 2.88 2.36
CA PHE A 146 -13.34 1.77 1.48
C PHE A 146 -14.69 2.04 0.79
N ASP A 147 -15.63 2.65 1.50
CA ASP A 147 -16.98 2.95 1.00
C ASP A 147 -16.99 3.97 -0.15
N ASP A 148 -15.94 4.77 -0.27
CA ASP A 148 -15.78 5.73 -1.38
C ASP A 148 -15.18 5.06 -2.63
N ILE A 149 -14.67 3.83 -2.52
CA ILE A 149 -14.00 3.14 -3.63
C ILE A 149 -15.03 2.38 -4.45
N GLU A 150 -15.12 2.74 -5.73
CA GLU A 150 -16.05 2.13 -6.68
C GLU A 150 -15.43 0.94 -7.41
N TYR A 151 -14.16 1.06 -7.82
CA TYR A 151 -13.51 0.06 -8.65
C TYR A 151 -12.00 0.03 -8.41
N VAL A 152 -11.40 -1.12 -8.70
CA VAL A 152 -9.96 -1.29 -8.92
C VAL A 152 -9.71 -1.62 -10.40
N THR A 153 -8.71 -0.97 -10.99
CA THR A 153 -8.30 -1.20 -12.38
C THR A 153 -7.39 -2.42 -12.45
N VAL A 154 -7.77 -3.41 -13.25
CA VAL A 154 -7.03 -4.67 -13.43
C VAL A 154 -6.36 -4.78 -14.80
N GLY A 155 -6.68 -3.89 -15.73
CA GLY A 155 -6.07 -3.83 -17.04
C GLY A 155 -6.32 -2.49 -17.71
N VAL A 156 -5.44 -2.11 -18.64
CA VAL A 156 -5.57 -0.89 -19.46
C VAL A 156 -5.39 -1.27 -20.93
N LEU A 157 -6.27 -0.76 -21.78
CA LEU A 157 -6.26 -0.95 -23.24
C LEU A 157 -6.13 0.42 -23.91
N TRP A 158 -5.27 0.52 -24.92
CA TRP A 158 -5.06 1.68 -25.79
C TRP A 158 -5.62 1.44 -27.19
#